data_8e4eceff1d34b332dbb58e9f329201c7
#
_entry.id   8e4eceff1d34b332dbb58e9f329201c7
#
_cell.length_a   1.000
_cell.length_b   1.000
_cell.length_c   1.000
_cell.angle_alpha   90.00
_cell.angle_beta   90.00
_cell.angle_gamma   90.00
#
_symmetry.space_group_name_H-M   'P 1'
#
loop_
_entity.id
_entity.type
_entity.pdbx_description
1 polymer ?
#
loop_
_entity_poly.entity_id
_entity_poly.type
_entity_poly.pdbx_seq_one_letter_code
_entity_poly.pdbx_strand_id
1 'polypeptide(L)'
;DHSITGGIIQALGKGKLSDGKPLSLLHLDAHTDVFTKVDHFLGAKKSAAHWGAYLADQGNVDPKSSMQIGLRGHPRTLDWLEPSYEYGYNVVTMKEFRKRGLKSVIAQAKKILEGRPVYITFDLDCLDPTIAPGVANLEASSRGFDIDEAISLVRLTRGMNVIGGDIVCMMPTKDSPNNITAHTAMAIMFEICLL
;
A
#
# COMPACT_ATOMS: atom_id res chain seq x y z
N ASP A 1 -0.21 3.02 11.71
CA ASP A 1 0.43 4.19 11.08
C ASP A 1 1.43 3.71 10.04
N HIS A 2 1.31 4.17 8.81
CA HIS A 2 2.12 3.71 7.66
C HIS A 2 3.61 4.08 7.75
N SER A 3 4.02 4.90 8.70
CA SER A 3 5.44 5.24 8.91
C SER A 3 6.31 4.02 9.28
N ILE A 4 5.73 2.97 9.86
CA ILE A 4 6.46 1.75 10.23
C ILE A 4 7.05 1.04 9.03
N THR A 5 6.35 1.03 7.90
CA THR A 5 6.80 0.42 6.64
C THR A 5 8.13 1.02 6.19
N GLY A 6 8.28 2.33 6.34
CA GLY A 6 9.53 3.02 6.04
C GLY A 6 10.71 2.49 6.86
N GLY A 7 10.52 2.31 8.17
CA GLY A 7 11.53 1.75 9.07
C GLY A 7 11.86 0.29 8.76
N ILE A 8 10.85 -0.51 8.49
CA ILE A 8 11.03 -1.94 8.14
C ILE A 8 11.83 -2.07 6.84
N ILE A 9 11.43 -1.37 5.79
CA ILE A 9 12.11 -1.43 4.48
C ILE A 9 13.53 -0.88 4.56
N GLN A 10 13.77 0.18 5.35
CA GLN A 10 15.15 0.64 5.59
C GLN A 10 16.01 -0.41 6.30
N ALA A 11 15.44 -1.15 7.25
CA ALA A 11 16.15 -2.23 7.95
C ALA A 11 16.40 -3.46 7.06
N LEU A 12 15.44 -3.83 6.21
CA LEU A 12 15.60 -4.88 5.20
C LEU A 12 16.64 -4.47 4.15
N GLY A 13 16.59 -3.21 3.73
CA GLY A 13 17.51 -2.59 2.81
C GLY A 13 17.74 -3.40 1.54
N LYS A 14 18.93 -3.24 0.98
CA LYS A 14 19.46 -4.09 -0.09
C LYS A 14 20.19 -5.30 0.53
N GLY A 15 19.50 -6.02 1.41
CA GLY A 15 20.07 -7.11 2.18
C GLY A 15 20.02 -8.47 1.46
N LYS A 16 20.31 -9.53 2.23
CA LYS A 16 20.33 -10.91 1.70
C LYS A 16 18.97 -11.36 1.16
N LEU A 17 17.87 -10.92 1.77
CA LEU A 17 16.52 -11.32 1.35
C LEU A 17 16.12 -10.77 -0.03
N SER A 18 16.74 -9.66 -0.44
CA SER A 18 16.50 -9.03 -1.75
C SER A 18 17.62 -9.25 -2.75
N ASP A 19 18.62 -10.09 -2.44
CA ASP A 19 19.83 -10.27 -3.23
C ASP A 19 20.54 -8.94 -3.57
N GLY A 20 20.54 -8.00 -2.64
CA GLY A 20 21.10 -6.68 -2.82
C GLY A 20 20.32 -5.74 -3.75
N LYS A 21 19.13 -6.12 -4.20
CA LYS A 21 18.27 -5.33 -5.10
C LYS A 21 17.33 -4.41 -4.34
N PRO A 22 16.91 -3.27 -4.91
CA PRO A 22 15.79 -2.51 -4.41
C PRO A 22 14.50 -3.36 -4.40
N LEU A 23 13.63 -3.09 -3.43
CA LEU A 23 12.35 -3.80 -3.33
C LEU A 23 11.35 -3.25 -4.33
N SER A 24 10.49 -4.12 -4.81
CA SER A 24 9.25 -3.77 -5.50
C SER A 24 8.10 -3.80 -4.52
N LEU A 25 7.23 -2.80 -4.56
CA LEU A 25 6.08 -2.71 -3.66
C LEU A 25 4.80 -3.18 -4.35
N LEU A 26 4.05 -4.01 -3.66
CA LEU A 26 2.61 -4.09 -3.83
C LEU A 26 2.00 -3.23 -2.72
N HIS A 27 1.70 -1.97 -3.03
CA HIS A 27 1.18 -0.98 -2.11
C HIS A 27 -0.33 -0.82 -2.33
N LEU A 28 -1.11 -1.28 -1.37
CA LEU A 28 -2.57 -1.22 -1.34
C LEU A 28 -2.98 -0.16 -0.32
N ASP A 29 -3.54 0.96 -0.79
CA ASP A 29 -3.77 2.15 0.02
C ASP A 29 -4.80 3.07 -0.62
N ALA A 30 -5.49 3.86 0.17
CA ALA A 30 -6.29 4.98 -0.34
C ALA A 30 -5.43 6.22 -0.66
N HIS A 31 -4.19 6.28 -0.15
CA HIS A 31 -3.26 7.40 -0.27
C HIS A 31 -1.99 7.01 -1.05
N THR A 32 -1.24 8.00 -1.50
CA THR A 32 0.01 7.75 -2.23
C THR A 32 1.20 7.50 -1.31
N ASP A 33 1.22 8.17 -0.15
CA ASP A 33 2.33 8.19 0.82
C ASP A 33 3.70 8.52 0.19
N VAL A 34 3.66 9.28 -0.92
CA VAL A 34 4.82 9.72 -1.71
C VAL A 34 4.88 11.25 -1.75
N PHE A 35 4.33 11.92 -0.74
CA PHE A 35 4.36 13.38 -0.70
C PHE A 35 5.77 13.90 -0.45
N THR A 36 6.14 14.98 -1.14
CA THR A 36 7.46 15.62 -1.01
C THR A 36 7.38 17.04 -0.47
N LYS A 37 6.22 17.69 -0.63
CA LYS A 37 6.01 19.12 -0.34
C LYS A 37 5.02 19.37 0.82
N VAL A 38 4.43 18.32 1.37
CA VAL A 38 3.47 18.45 2.47
C VAL A 38 4.22 18.52 3.79
N ASP A 39 3.99 19.58 4.56
CA ASP A 39 4.53 19.69 5.90
C ASP A 39 3.92 18.63 6.83
N HIS A 40 4.79 18.07 7.65
CA HIS A 40 4.36 17.08 8.63
C HIS A 40 3.97 17.72 9.94
N PHE A 41 3.10 16.99 10.64
CA PHE A 41 2.86 17.22 12.03
C PHE A 41 4.21 17.26 12.79
N LEU A 42 4.47 18.36 13.49
CA LEU A 42 5.73 18.60 14.22
C LEU A 42 7.01 18.61 13.35
N GLY A 43 6.89 18.83 12.04
CA GLY A 43 8.05 18.95 11.13
C GLY A 43 8.78 17.63 10.84
N ALA A 44 8.18 16.49 11.14
CA ALA A 44 8.79 15.19 10.87
C ALA A 44 8.89 14.93 9.36
N LYS A 45 10.10 14.84 8.83
CA LYS A 45 10.34 14.57 7.39
C LYS A 45 10.12 13.12 6.99
N LYS A 46 10.20 12.20 7.95
CA LYS A 46 9.98 10.76 7.74
C LYS A 46 8.69 10.35 8.45
N SER A 47 7.59 10.35 7.77
CA SER A 47 6.31 9.99 8.35
C SER A 47 5.49 9.14 7.39
N ALA A 48 4.28 8.81 7.83
CA ALA A 48 3.31 8.05 7.05
C ALA A 48 3.15 8.57 5.63
N ALA A 49 3.01 9.89 5.43
CA ALA A 49 2.77 10.45 4.11
C ALA A 49 4.01 10.56 3.19
N HIS A 50 5.21 10.23 3.68
CA HIS A 50 6.47 10.47 2.92
C HIS A 50 7.33 9.24 2.73
N TRP A 51 6.96 8.10 3.34
CA TRP A 51 7.84 6.94 3.37
C TRP A 51 8.15 6.41 1.94
N GLY A 52 7.19 6.44 1.03
CA GLY A 52 7.38 6.01 -0.34
C GLY A 52 8.37 6.88 -1.13
N ALA A 53 8.40 8.19 -0.85
CA ALA A 53 9.34 9.13 -1.47
C ALA A 53 10.77 8.91 -0.96
N TYR A 54 11.00 8.98 0.35
CA TYR A 54 12.36 8.87 0.87
C TYR A 54 13.00 7.50 0.68
N LEU A 55 12.20 6.42 0.62
CA LEU A 55 12.72 5.08 0.29
C LEU A 55 13.16 4.97 -1.16
N ALA A 56 12.44 5.62 -2.08
CA ALA A 56 12.84 5.73 -3.49
C ALA A 56 14.12 6.54 -3.63
N ASP A 57 14.24 7.69 -2.97
CA ASP A 57 15.45 8.54 -2.97
C ASP A 57 16.68 7.80 -2.43
N GLN A 58 16.50 6.95 -1.42
CA GLN A 58 17.56 6.12 -0.85
C GLN A 58 17.88 4.88 -1.69
N GLY A 59 17.07 4.61 -2.72
CA GLY A 59 17.21 3.42 -3.56
C GLY A 59 16.89 2.11 -2.84
N ASN A 60 16.11 2.16 -1.74
CA ASN A 60 15.60 0.96 -1.07
C ASN A 60 14.41 0.36 -1.80
N VAL A 61 13.65 1.18 -2.51
CA VAL A 61 12.49 0.80 -3.32
C VAL A 61 12.74 1.22 -4.78
N ASP A 62 12.33 0.38 -5.72
CA ASP A 62 12.27 0.72 -7.14
C ASP A 62 10.82 1.08 -7.52
N PRO A 63 10.47 2.37 -7.65
CA PRO A 63 9.12 2.80 -8.00
C PRO A 63 8.64 2.24 -9.34
N LYS A 64 9.52 2.11 -10.32
CA LYS A 64 9.17 1.62 -11.68
C LYS A 64 8.73 0.17 -11.69
N SER A 65 9.18 -0.61 -10.73
CA SER A 65 8.76 -2.00 -10.52
C SER A 65 7.79 -2.16 -9.35
N SER A 66 7.17 -1.07 -8.91
CA SER A 66 6.19 -1.05 -7.81
C SER A 66 4.80 -0.63 -8.29
N MET A 67 3.78 -1.13 -7.62
CA MET A 67 2.36 -0.82 -7.89
C MET A 67 1.73 -0.14 -6.69
N GLN A 68 1.01 0.95 -6.93
CA GLN A 68 0.10 1.59 -5.97
C GLN A 68 -1.34 1.37 -6.45
N ILE A 69 -2.17 0.70 -5.66
CA ILE A 69 -3.52 0.31 -6.07
C ILE A 69 -4.53 0.70 -4.99
N GLY A 70 -5.62 1.36 -5.39
CA GLY A 70 -6.70 1.70 -4.48
C GLY A 70 -6.82 3.19 -4.16
N LEU A 71 -5.95 4.00 -4.73
CA LEU A 71 -5.85 5.42 -4.43
C LEU A 71 -7.19 6.14 -4.67
N ARG A 72 -7.75 6.73 -3.60
CA ARG A 72 -9.03 7.44 -3.63
C ARG A 72 -9.18 8.49 -2.53
N GLY A 73 -8.15 8.61 -1.69
CA GLY A 73 -8.16 9.51 -0.55
C GLY A 73 -8.47 10.96 -0.92
N HIS A 74 -8.90 11.74 0.05
CA HIS A 74 -9.16 13.17 -0.14
C HIS A 74 -7.86 13.90 -0.44
N PRO A 75 -7.70 14.45 -1.65
CA PRO A 75 -6.48 15.16 -1.98
C PRO A 75 -6.37 16.45 -1.17
N ARG A 76 -5.19 16.72 -0.62
CA ARG A 76 -4.87 18.04 -0.05
C ARG A 76 -4.58 19.07 -1.13
N THR A 77 -4.17 18.59 -2.31
CA THR A 77 -3.84 19.39 -3.50
C THR A 77 -4.41 18.74 -4.75
N LEU A 78 -4.63 19.49 -5.81
CA LEU A 78 -5.16 18.95 -7.08
C LEU A 78 -4.18 18.01 -7.77
N ASP A 79 -2.89 18.16 -7.51
CA ASP A 79 -1.76 17.41 -8.06
C ASP A 79 -1.27 16.27 -7.14
N TRP A 80 -2.11 15.78 -6.26
CA TRP A 80 -1.75 14.80 -5.22
C TRP A 80 -1.17 13.48 -5.74
N LEU A 81 -1.45 13.10 -6.98
CA LEU A 81 -0.89 11.90 -7.62
C LEU A 81 0.45 12.18 -8.32
N GLU A 82 0.75 13.43 -8.62
CA GLU A 82 1.92 13.84 -9.40
C GLU A 82 3.24 13.30 -8.82
N PRO A 83 3.50 13.38 -7.50
CA PRO A 83 4.72 12.82 -6.93
C PRO A 83 4.90 11.32 -7.23
N SER A 84 3.83 10.53 -7.21
CA SER A 84 3.91 9.10 -7.54
C SER A 84 4.32 8.89 -9.00
N TYR A 85 3.79 9.68 -9.92
CA TYR A 85 4.16 9.61 -11.34
C TYR A 85 5.59 10.11 -11.58
N GLU A 86 6.01 11.20 -10.92
CA GLU A 86 7.38 11.73 -11.02
C GLU A 86 8.43 10.71 -10.56
N TYR A 87 8.16 9.95 -9.49
CA TYR A 87 8.99 8.84 -9.06
C TYR A 87 8.92 7.63 -9.99
N GLY A 88 7.88 7.51 -10.79
CA GLY A 88 7.67 6.40 -11.73
C GLY A 88 6.87 5.24 -11.17
N TYR A 89 6.14 5.42 -10.07
CA TYR A 89 5.22 4.39 -9.56
C TYR A 89 4.12 4.07 -10.58
N ASN A 90 3.73 2.81 -10.65
CA ASN A 90 2.59 2.37 -11.44
C ASN A 90 1.32 2.53 -10.60
N VAL A 91 0.58 3.58 -10.89
CA VAL A 91 -0.62 3.99 -10.12
C VAL A 91 -1.88 3.41 -10.74
N VAL A 92 -2.74 2.85 -9.89
CA VAL A 92 -4.11 2.44 -10.24
C VAL A 92 -5.07 3.02 -9.20
N THR A 93 -5.74 4.11 -9.54
CA THR A 93 -6.78 4.69 -8.69
C THR A 93 -7.98 3.76 -8.57
N MET A 94 -8.81 3.92 -7.50
CA MET A 94 -10.06 3.15 -7.39
C MET A 94 -10.98 3.34 -8.58
N LYS A 95 -11.03 4.57 -9.15
CA LYS A 95 -11.80 4.84 -10.37
C LYS A 95 -11.32 4.00 -11.55
N GLU A 96 -10.01 3.90 -11.74
CA GLU A 96 -9.42 3.06 -12.80
C GLU A 96 -9.61 1.57 -12.52
N PHE A 97 -9.44 1.15 -11.26
CA PHE A 97 -9.71 -0.22 -10.84
C PHE A 97 -11.14 -0.63 -11.17
N ARG A 98 -12.13 0.19 -10.81
CA ARG A 98 -13.55 -0.06 -11.12
C ARG A 98 -13.84 -0.12 -12.62
N LYS A 99 -13.18 0.74 -13.42
CA LYS A 99 -13.33 0.76 -14.88
C LYS A 99 -12.71 -0.47 -15.55
N ARG A 100 -11.53 -0.89 -15.08
CA ARG A 100 -10.72 -1.95 -15.71
C ARG A 100 -11.07 -3.35 -15.21
N GLY A 101 -11.51 -3.42 -13.96
CA GLY A 101 -11.80 -4.66 -13.26
C GLY A 101 -10.57 -5.36 -12.69
N LEU A 102 -10.81 -6.17 -11.65
CA LEU A 102 -9.81 -6.89 -10.88
C LEU A 102 -8.83 -7.70 -11.73
N LYS A 103 -9.35 -8.48 -12.70
CA LYS A 103 -8.51 -9.36 -13.55
C LYS A 103 -7.46 -8.59 -14.35
N SER A 104 -7.84 -7.42 -14.90
CA SER A 104 -6.94 -6.58 -15.68
C SER A 104 -5.83 -6.00 -14.81
N VAL A 105 -6.17 -5.53 -13.61
CA VAL A 105 -5.20 -4.97 -12.66
C VAL A 105 -4.25 -6.03 -12.14
N ILE A 106 -4.74 -7.22 -11.81
CA ILE A 106 -3.91 -8.37 -11.44
C ILE A 106 -2.91 -8.73 -12.54
N ALA A 107 -3.35 -8.78 -13.80
CA ALA A 107 -2.46 -9.09 -14.92
C ALA A 107 -1.33 -8.06 -15.08
N GLN A 108 -1.65 -6.77 -14.90
CA GLN A 108 -0.64 -5.70 -14.90
C GLN A 108 0.33 -5.85 -13.73
N ALA A 109 -0.18 -6.05 -12.52
CA ALA A 109 0.65 -6.18 -11.33
C ALA A 109 1.60 -7.37 -11.42
N LYS A 110 1.14 -8.52 -11.88
CA LYS A 110 2.00 -9.68 -12.14
C LYS A 110 3.16 -9.35 -13.06
N LYS A 111 2.89 -8.69 -14.18
CA LYS A 111 3.93 -8.32 -15.16
C LYS A 111 4.98 -7.36 -14.58
N ILE A 112 4.55 -6.45 -13.68
CA ILE A 112 5.45 -5.44 -13.08
C ILE A 112 6.30 -6.05 -11.96
N LEU A 113 5.71 -6.93 -11.14
CA LEU A 113 6.34 -7.50 -9.95
C LEU A 113 7.15 -8.79 -10.23
N GLU A 114 6.94 -9.41 -11.40
CA GLU A 114 7.57 -10.69 -11.73
C GLU A 114 9.11 -10.63 -11.70
N GLY A 115 9.71 -11.63 -11.04
CA GLY A 115 11.18 -11.75 -10.93
C GLY A 115 11.85 -10.71 -10.01
N ARG A 116 11.06 -9.99 -9.22
CA ARG A 116 11.52 -8.97 -8.27
C ARG A 116 11.37 -9.42 -6.82
N PRO A 117 12.18 -8.89 -5.87
CA PRO A 117 11.90 -9.03 -4.45
C PRO A 117 10.72 -8.12 -4.09
N VAL A 118 9.59 -8.72 -3.71
CA VAL A 118 8.34 -8.01 -3.47
C VAL A 118 8.11 -7.83 -1.97
N TYR A 119 7.76 -6.62 -1.57
CA TYR A 119 7.22 -6.31 -0.24
C TYR A 119 5.77 -5.86 -0.38
N ILE A 120 4.89 -6.48 0.41
CA ILE A 120 3.46 -6.13 0.41
C ILE A 120 3.21 -5.19 1.57
N THR A 121 2.68 -3.99 1.29
CA THR A 121 2.19 -3.09 2.33
C THR A 121 0.73 -2.79 2.09
N PHE A 122 -0.07 -3.03 3.12
CA PHE A 122 -1.51 -2.96 3.06
C PHE A 122 -2.04 -1.97 4.09
N ASP A 123 -2.47 -0.80 3.61
CA ASP A 123 -3.21 0.13 4.46
C ASP A 123 -4.68 -0.26 4.52
N LEU A 124 -5.21 -0.40 5.72
CA LEU A 124 -6.61 -0.81 5.92
C LEU A 124 -7.62 0.22 5.40
N ASP A 125 -7.21 1.46 5.20
CA ASP A 125 -8.10 2.50 4.68
C ASP A 125 -8.37 2.37 3.18
N CYS A 126 -7.64 1.49 2.45
CA CYS A 126 -7.99 1.12 1.08
C CYS A 126 -9.28 0.30 0.99
N LEU A 127 -9.68 -0.32 2.09
CA LEU A 127 -10.92 -1.10 2.19
C LEU A 127 -12.15 -0.18 2.27
N ASP A 128 -13.29 -0.74 1.93
CA ASP A 128 -14.56 -0.04 2.09
C ASP A 128 -14.83 0.24 3.58
N PRO A 129 -15.23 1.47 3.95
CA PRO A 129 -15.52 1.83 5.34
C PRO A 129 -16.55 0.94 6.03
N THR A 130 -17.38 0.22 5.28
CA THR A 130 -18.38 -0.71 5.84
C THR A 130 -17.75 -1.98 6.42
N ILE A 131 -16.55 -2.35 5.95
CA ILE A 131 -15.84 -3.54 6.43
C ILE A 131 -14.56 -3.20 7.22
N ALA A 132 -14.09 -1.97 7.15
CA ALA A 132 -12.93 -1.48 7.89
C ALA A 132 -13.17 -0.07 8.46
N PRO A 133 -14.12 0.11 9.40
CA PRO A 133 -14.39 1.41 10.00
C PRO A 133 -13.29 1.84 10.99
N GLY A 134 -12.50 0.93 11.52
CA GLY A 134 -11.47 1.17 12.54
C GLY A 134 -10.15 1.66 11.96
N VAL A 135 -10.17 2.72 11.15
CA VAL A 135 -9.00 3.34 10.54
C VAL A 135 -8.89 4.82 10.91
N ALA A 136 -7.69 5.39 10.78
CA ALA A 136 -7.47 6.80 11.09
C ALA A 136 -8.17 7.73 10.10
N ASN A 137 -8.02 7.44 8.81
CA ASN A 137 -8.60 8.19 7.69
C ASN A 137 -9.72 7.38 7.05
N LEU A 138 -10.95 7.74 7.38
CA LEU A 138 -12.12 7.06 6.83
C LEU A 138 -12.48 7.69 5.47
N GLU A 139 -12.04 7.07 4.39
CA GLU A 139 -12.24 7.56 3.03
C GLU A 139 -13.62 7.15 2.51
N ALA A 140 -14.65 7.89 2.93
CA ALA A 140 -16.04 7.62 2.61
C ALA A 140 -16.54 8.22 1.29
N SER A 141 -15.68 8.97 0.57
CA SER A 141 -16.05 9.66 -0.68
C SER A 141 -16.30 8.74 -1.87
N SER A 142 -15.70 7.55 -1.85
CA SER A 142 -15.92 6.54 -2.86
C SER A 142 -15.76 5.15 -2.26
N ARG A 143 -16.37 4.14 -2.90
CA ARG A 143 -16.29 2.76 -2.47
C ARG A 143 -14.85 2.24 -2.51
N GLY A 144 -14.37 1.69 -1.37
CA GLY A 144 -13.08 1.01 -1.26
C GLY A 144 -13.12 -0.42 -1.83
N PHE A 145 -12.07 -1.20 -1.57
CA PHE A 145 -12.08 -2.64 -1.88
C PHE A 145 -13.04 -3.39 -0.95
N ASP A 146 -13.72 -4.38 -1.50
CA ASP A 146 -14.31 -5.42 -0.67
C ASP A 146 -13.24 -6.47 -0.28
N ILE A 147 -13.61 -7.39 0.61
CA ILE A 147 -12.66 -8.37 1.16
C ILE A 147 -12.16 -9.35 0.09
N ASP A 148 -13.00 -9.75 -0.85
CA ASP A 148 -12.63 -10.70 -1.90
C ASP A 148 -11.66 -10.08 -2.90
N GLU A 149 -11.85 -8.80 -3.23
CA GLU A 149 -10.93 -8.02 -4.05
C GLU A 149 -9.58 -7.86 -3.36
N ALA A 150 -9.57 -7.50 -2.07
CA ALA A 150 -8.37 -7.33 -1.27
C ALA A 150 -7.56 -8.63 -1.18
N ILE A 151 -8.20 -9.74 -0.83
CA ILE A 151 -7.57 -11.07 -0.77
C ILE A 151 -7.05 -11.47 -2.16
N SER A 152 -7.79 -11.22 -3.22
CA SER A 152 -7.36 -11.55 -4.58
C SER A 152 -6.14 -10.76 -5.01
N LEU A 153 -6.02 -9.48 -4.58
CA LEU A 153 -4.85 -8.64 -4.84
C LEU A 153 -3.61 -9.14 -4.06
N VAL A 154 -3.76 -9.60 -2.84
CA VAL A 154 -2.65 -10.23 -2.09
C VAL A 154 -2.25 -11.55 -2.75
N ARG A 155 -3.21 -12.41 -3.07
CA ARG A 155 -2.98 -13.73 -3.68
C ARG A 155 -2.34 -13.67 -5.07
N LEU A 156 -2.38 -12.52 -5.75
CA LEU A 156 -1.70 -12.37 -7.05
C LEU A 156 -0.20 -12.64 -6.98
N THR A 157 0.39 -12.42 -5.79
CA THR A 157 1.84 -12.59 -5.56
C THR A 157 2.26 -14.03 -5.24
N ARG A 158 1.32 -14.97 -5.20
CA ARG A 158 1.66 -16.40 -4.98
C ARG A 158 2.64 -16.91 -6.02
N GLY A 159 3.72 -17.51 -5.52
CA GLY A 159 4.83 -18.00 -6.35
C GLY A 159 5.83 -16.93 -6.77
N MET A 160 5.66 -15.68 -6.33
CA MET A 160 6.67 -14.62 -6.47
C MET A 160 7.64 -14.65 -5.28
N ASN A 161 8.75 -13.92 -5.41
CA ASN A 161 9.71 -13.73 -4.32
C ASN A 161 9.20 -12.66 -3.35
N VAL A 162 8.18 -13.00 -2.54
CA VAL A 162 7.69 -12.12 -1.47
C VAL A 162 8.62 -12.25 -0.27
N ILE A 163 9.26 -11.16 0.12
CA ILE A 163 10.25 -11.13 1.20
C ILE A 163 9.70 -10.62 2.52
N GLY A 164 8.48 -10.11 2.53
CA GLY A 164 7.78 -9.63 3.71
C GLY A 164 6.54 -8.82 3.37
N GLY A 165 5.83 -8.44 4.41
CA GLY A 165 4.67 -7.55 4.27
C GLY A 165 4.19 -7.03 5.62
N ASP A 166 3.36 -6.02 5.58
CA ASP A 166 2.70 -5.44 6.75
C ASP A 166 1.25 -5.08 6.45
N ILE A 167 0.48 -4.92 7.53
CA ILE A 167 -0.85 -4.32 7.53
C ILE A 167 -0.83 -3.17 8.52
N VAL A 168 -1.27 -2.01 8.08
CA VAL A 168 -1.11 -0.76 8.83
C VAL A 168 -2.42 -0.01 9.00
N CYS A 169 -2.35 1.04 9.78
CA CYS A 169 -3.41 2.05 9.99
C CYS A 169 -4.66 1.56 10.73
N MET A 170 -4.58 0.40 11.41
CA MET A 170 -5.64 0.01 12.32
C MET A 170 -5.72 0.97 13.52
N MET A 171 -6.93 1.43 13.81
CA MET A 171 -7.24 2.27 14.96
C MET A 171 -8.30 1.57 15.84
N PRO A 172 -7.87 0.75 16.81
CA PRO A 172 -8.78 -0.08 17.60
C PRO A 172 -9.90 0.71 18.32
N THR A 173 -9.61 1.95 18.71
CA THR A 173 -10.58 2.82 19.40
C THR A 173 -11.73 3.32 18.51
N LYS A 174 -11.57 3.19 17.18
CA LYS A 174 -12.59 3.53 16.19
C LYS A 174 -13.26 2.30 15.59
N ASP A 175 -12.80 1.10 15.91
CA ASP A 175 -13.41 -0.12 15.40
C ASP A 175 -14.82 -0.32 16.00
N SER A 176 -15.64 -1.05 15.28
CA SER A 176 -16.99 -1.39 15.75
C SER A 176 -16.94 -2.35 16.95
N PRO A 177 -17.99 -2.45 17.75
CA PRO A 177 -18.02 -3.30 18.95
C PRO A 177 -17.70 -4.79 18.68
N ASN A 178 -17.89 -5.26 17.44
CA ASN A 178 -17.56 -6.63 17.01
C ASN A 178 -16.15 -6.74 16.41
N ASN A 179 -15.33 -5.69 16.47
CA ASN A 179 -13.96 -5.66 15.99
C ASN A 179 -13.81 -6.08 14.51
N ILE A 180 -14.74 -5.66 13.66
CA ILE A 180 -14.76 -6.10 12.24
C ILE A 180 -13.46 -5.72 11.51
N THR A 181 -12.88 -4.54 11.77
CA THR A 181 -11.62 -4.12 11.15
C THR A 181 -10.47 -5.02 11.57
N ALA A 182 -10.39 -5.37 12.86
CA ALA A 182 -9.37 -6.29 13.35
C ALA A 182 -9.49 -7.68 12.72
N HIS A 183 -10.72 -8.20 12.60
CA HIS A 183 -10.96 -9.49 11.94
C HIS A 183 -10.62 -9.44 10.44
N THR A 184 -10.94 -8.35 9.76
CA THR A 184 -10.58 -8.14 8.35
C THR A 184 -9.07 -8.08 8.18
N ALA A 185 -8.37 -7.30 9.03
CA ALA A 185 -6.92 -7.22 9.03
C ALA A 185 -6.27 -8.59 9.26
N MET A 186 -6.78 -9.36 10.22
CA MET A 186 -6.31 -10.72 10.51
C MET A 186 -6.45 -11.64 9.28
N ALA A 187 -7.59 -11.61 8.59
CA ALA A 187 -7.82 -12.42 7.40
C ALA A 187 -6.82 -12.09 6.28
N ILE A 188 -6.56 -10.81 6.03
CA ILE A 188 -5.59 -10.36 5.03
C ILE A 188 -4.16 -10.71 5.44
N MET A 189 -3.79 -10.50 6.73
CA MET A 189 -2.46 -10.88 7.23
C MET A 189 -2.22 -12.38 7.10
N PHE A 190 -3.24 -13.19 7.35
CA PHE A 190 -3.14 -14.64 7.17
C PHE A 190 -2.80 -15.00 5.70
N GLU A 191 -3.42 -14.32 4.72
CA GLU A 191 -3.07 -14.52 3.31
C GLU A 191 -1.61 -14.12 2.99
N ILE A 192 -1.12 -13.03 3.59
CA ILE A 192 0.29 -12.62 3.43
C ILE A 192 1.23 -13.68 4.02
N CYS A 193 0.90 -14.24 5.19
CA CYS A 193 1.71 -15.27 5.84
C CYS A 193 1.73 -16.62 5.08
N LEU A 194 0.78 -16.85 4.17
CA LEU A 194 0.67 -18.07 3.35
C LEU A 194 1.36 -17.95 1.98
N LEU A 195 2.04 -16.85 1.69
CA LEU A 195 2.78 -16.64 0.43
C LEU A 195 4.16 -17.25 0.51
#